data_d9b6548b5dc0b1fe030b3f8c0f9ab370
#
_entry.id   d9b6548b5dc0b1fe030b3f8c0f9ab370
#
_cell.length_a   1.000
_cell.length_b   1.000
_cell.length_c   1.000
_cell.angle_alpha   90.00
_cell.angle_beta   90.00
_cell.angle_gamma   90.00
#
_symmetry.space_group_name_H-M   'P 1'
#
loop_
_entity.id
_entity.type
_entity.pdbx_description
1 polymer ?
#
loop_
_entity_poly.entity_id
_entity_poly.type
_entity_poly.pdbx_seq_one_letter_code
_entity_poly.pdbx_strand_id
1 'polypeptide(L)'
;MTRFHSRTVILLLLLVLVVSGVSSAQTGNSSDQPKRIALWGSSVPNGTGDELELGGYTGRLRQLLEPRGWEVLNVSRGGDNTITITPRFEPEGDPEPSTRYLTPVDPGYVVIALSLGNEGIKRCALGQDPAPGPRVGCSPSRDGQHAISRQFLDGLQRLIKRARDNGIVPIVGLTYARGDFDEVEYAHTRKANIEINSWDVPSINLLGAIDDGHGRWARGFFPEPIHPNAAGHTEMFHAFVPTLFDAIANDKPIPTKGTGSGFARIRSDDRSPMTLSVDDTMRSFGLTFSVRADGDGTVASIGGDTVDHVVDWVRVPTSRGEREFEGSTLTSTGRRFNASISIENGRWVYTSAGGNAVTSPVPGADGQWHHVTLSHYVARGETALYVDGRLVGTIAERLQPDRFVLGGPGPDWSTAVSAPADYKDWMVHRAALTADEVEVLHDGVLLQASLELYAPLENESFENTAQSLSVIDVSQEVVNATDE
;
A
#
# COMPACT_ATOMS: atom_id res chain seq x y z
N MET A 1 -32.79 38.53 -66.28
CA MET A 1 -33.17 37.14 -66.36
C MET A 1 -31.92 36.30 -66.22
N THR A 2 -31.62 35.83 -65.03
CA THR A 2 -30.48 34.97 -64.75
C THR A 2 -30.92 33.88 -63.79
N ARG A 3 -30.90 32.65 -64.24
CA ARG A 3 -31.34 31.45 -63.49
C ARG A 3 -30.24 31.01 -62.55
N PHE A 4 -30.55 30.92 -61.26
CA PHE A 4 -29.73 30.25 -60.25
C PHE A 4 -30.01 28.74 -60.28
N HIS A 5 -28.96 27.94 -60.48
CA HIS A 5 -29.01 26.48 -60.31
C HIS A 5 -28.56 26.13 -58.91
N SER A 6 -29.48 25.59 -58.12
CA SER A 6 -29.19 25.00 -56.83
C SER A 6 -28.53 23.64 -57.05
N ARG A 7 -27.28 23.46 -56.53
CA ARG A 7 -26.62 22.14 -56.43
C ARG A 7 -26.78 21.62 -55.01
N THR A 8 -27.64 20.65 -54.85
CA THR A 8 -27.78 19.86 -53.61
C THR A 8 -26.58 18.96 -53.46
N VAL A 9 -25.75 19.22 -52.44
CA VAL A 9 -24.64 18.29 -52.03
C VAL A 9 -25.21 17.31 -51.02
N ILE A 10 -25.33 16.05 -51.41
CA ILE A 10 -25.68 14.93 -50.53
C ILE A 10 -24.40 14.53 -49.81
N LEU A 11 -24.33 14.85 -48.50
CA LEU A 11 -23.23 14.39 -47.62
C LEU A 11 -23.56 12.98 -47.13
N LEU A 12 -22.88 11.98 -47.70
CA LEU A 12 -22.93 10.60 -47.22
C LEU A 12 -22.10 10.49 -45.96
N LEU A 13 -22.74 10.42 -44.77
CA LEU A 13 -22.09 10.05 -43.52
C LEU A 13 -21.83 8.54 -43.52
N LEU A 14 -20.58 8.13 -43.75
CA LEU A 14 -20.10 6.81 -43.46
C LEU A 14 -19.92 6.66 -41.94
N LEU A 15 -20.85 5.96 -41.30
CA LEU A 15 -20.75 5.53 -39.92
C LEU A 15 -19.77 4.35 -39.85
N VAL A 16 -18.50 4.60 -39.53
CA VAL A 16 -17.54 3.54 -39.24
C VAL A 16 -17.81 3.08 -37.79
N LEU A 17 -18.50 1.97 -37.65
CA LEU A 17 -18.59 1.23 -36.38
C LEU A 17 -17.22 0.62 -36.12
N VAL A 18 -16.42 1.32 -35.27
CA VAL A 18 -15.26 0.70 -34.65
C VAL A 18 -15.79 -0.21 -33.54
N VAL A 19 -15.95 -1.48 -33.87
CA VAL A 19 -16.13 -2.53 -32.87
C VAL A 19 -14.77 -2.66 -32.17
N SER A 20 -14.61 -1.96 -31.05
CA SER A 20 -13.51 -2.20 -30.12
C SER A 20 -13.73 -3.60 -29.55
N GLY A 21 -13.11 -4.58 -30.18
CA GLY A 21 -12.98 -5.92 -29.62
C GLY A 21 -12.14 -5.77 -28.33
N VAL A 22 -12.80 -5.71 -27.18
CA VAL A 22 -12.18 -6.00 -25.91
C VAL A 22 -11.76 -7.45 -25.99
N SER A 23 -10.50 -7.69 -26.36
CA SER A 23 -9.85 -8.98 -26.17
C SER A 23 -9.77 -9.20 -24.67
N SER A 24 -10.77 -9.89 -24.11
CA SER A 24 -10.62 -10.49 -22.79
C SER A 24 -9.49 -11.52 -22.95
N ALA A 25 -8.28 -11.12 -22.52
CA ALA A 25 -7.26 -12.10 -22.23
C ALA A 25 -7.91 -13.08 -21.25
N GLN A 26 -8.05 -14.35 -21.66
CA GLN A 26 -8.42 -15.42 -20.75
C GLN A 26 -7.36 -15.47 -19.66
N THR A 27 -7.60 -14.77 -18.55
CA THR A 27 -6.96 -15.05 -17.30
C THR A 27 -7.47 -16.44 -16.91
N GLY A 28 -6.58 -17.45 -16.94
CA GLY A 28 -6.89 -18.75 -16.34
C GLY A 28 -7.45 -18.49 -14.94
N ASN A 29 -8.46 -19.25 -14.55
CA ASN A 29 -9.14 -19.10 -13.27
C ASN A 29 -8.07 -19.17 -12.16
N SER A 30 -7.94 -18.18 -11.30
CA SER A 30 -6.89 -18.14 -10.27
C SER A 30 -7.05 -19.27 -9.25
N SER A 31 -8.26 -19.81 -9.11
CA SER A 31 -8.56 -20.99 -8.28
C SER A 31 -7.86 -22.29 -8.72
N ASP A 32 -7.43 -22.39 -9.98
CA ASP A 32 -6.75 -23.56 -10.53
C ASP A 32 -5.21 -23.47 -10.42
N GLN A 33 -4.68 -22.35 -9.91
CA GLN A 33 -3.25 -22.16 -9.77
C GLN A 33 -2.67 -22.97 -8.59
N PRO A 34 -1.44 -23.48 -8.72
CA PRO A 34 -0.76 -24.07 -7.58
C PRO A 34 -0.66 -23.09 -6.41
N LYS A 35 -0.99 -23.50 -5.19
CA LYS A 35 -0.80 -22.69 -3.98
C LYS A 35 0.68 -22.52 -3.64
N ARG A 36 1.46 -22.04 -4.60
CA ARG A 36 2.89 -21.83 -4.54
C ARG A 36 3.24 -20.40 -4.92
N ILE A 37 3.90 -19.69 -4.01
CA ILE A 37 4.29 -18.29 -4.14
C ILE A 37 5.81 -18.21 -4.29
N ALA A 38 6.29 -17.59 -5.37
CA ALA A 38 7.71 -17.28 -5.52
C ALA A 38 7.97 -15.81 -5.19
N LEU A 39 8.89 -15.54 -4.26
CA LEU A 39 9.45 -14.19 -4.08
C LEU A 39 10.60 -14.04 -5.07
N TRP A 40 10.43 -13.16 -6.06
CA TRP A 40 11.37 -12.97 -7.16
C TRP A 40 11.79 -11.50 -7.26
N GLY A 41 12.96 -11.22 -6.76
CA GLY A 41 13.44 -9.85 -6.64
C GLY A 41 14.92 -9.76 -6.30
N SER A 42 15.28 -8.68 -5.61
CA SER A 42 16.66 -8.33 -5.29
C SER A 42 17.10 -8.82 -3.90
N SER A 43 18.04 -8.11 -3.27
CA SER A 43 18.61 -8.47 -1.96
C SER A 43 17.62 -8.37 -0.80
N VAL A 44 16.70 -7.39 -0.83
CA VAL A 44 15.75 -7.21 0.28
C VAL A 44 14.75 -8.38 0.36
N PRO A 45 14.02 -8.79 -0.70
CA PRO A 45 13.22 -10.00 -0.65
C PRO A 45 14.06 -11.27 -0.45
N ASN A 46 15.36 -11.26 -0.78
CA ASN A 46 16.27 -12.36 -0.43
C ASN A 46 16.53 -12.48 1.07
N GLY A 47 16.19 -11.48 1.87
CA GLY A 47 16.41 -11.45 3.33
C GLY A 47 17.75 -10.88 3.75
N THR A 48 18.47 -10.20 2.85
CA THR A 48 19.77 -9.60 3.19
C THR A 48 19.60 -8.53 4.28
N GLY A 49 20.42 -8.63 5.31
CA GLY A 49 20.41 -7.71 6.46
C GLY A 49 19.66 -8.24 7.68
N ASP A 50 18.86 -9.30 7.53
CA ASP A 50 18.14 -9.96 8.64
C ASP A 50 19.12 -10.74 9.52
N GLU A 51 19.55 -10.14 10.62
CA GLU A 51 20.52 -10.72 11.57
C GLU A 51 19.96 -11.89 12.38
N LEU A 52 18.64 -12.09 12.36
CA LEU A 52 17.99 -13.27 12.96
C LEU A 52 17.93 -14.46 12.02
N GLU A 53 18.44 -14.32 10.80
CA GLU A 53 18.49 -15.38 9.77
C GLU A 53 17.14 -16.03 9.46
N LEU A 54 16.04 -15.30 9.68
CA LEU A 54 14.67 -15.76 9.37
C LEU A 54 14.34 -15.69 7.87
N GLY A 55 15.25 -15.14 7.04
CA GLY A 55 15.04 -14.98 5.60
C GLY A 55 14.28 -13.71 5.22
N GLY A 56 14.40 -12.67 6.03
CA GLY A 56 13.77 -11.38 5.82
C GLY A 56 12.24 -11.43 5.92
N TYR A 57 11.55 -10.51 5.25
CA TYR A 57 10.09 -10.53 5.19
C TYR A 57 9.56 -11.76 4.44
N THR A 58 10.31 -12.32 3.50
CA THR A 58 9.98 -13.56 2.80
C THR A 58 9.85 -14.73 3.75
N GLY A 59 10.80 -14.88 4.69
CA GLY A 59 10.75 -15.96 5.68
C GLY A 59 9.58 -15.79 6.66
N ARG A 60 9.26 -14.56 7.05
CA ARG A 60 8.10 -14.27 7.90
C ARG A 60 6.78 -14.54 7.17
N LEU A 61 6.70 -14.21 5.89
CA LEU A 61 5.56 -14.54 5.04
C LEU A 61 5.38 -16.06 4.92
N ARG A 62 6.49 -16.82 4.81
CA ARG A 62 6.47 -18.28 4.83
C ARG A 62 5.86 -18.79 6.12
N GLN A 63 6.33 -18.30 7.28
CA GLN A 63 5.80 -18.71 8.59
C GLN A 63 4.30 -18.45 8.73
N LEU A 64 3.78 -17.36 8.14
CA LEU A 64 2.35 -17.04 8.13
C LEU A 64 1.55 -17.97 7.22
N LEU A 65 2.04 -18.27 6.03
CA LEU A 65 1.25 -18.87 4.95
C LEU A 65 1.37 -20.39 4.86
N GLU A 66 2.51 -21.00 5.22
CA GLU A 66 2.66 -22.46 5.17
C GLU A 66 1.61 -23.21 6.03
N PRO A 67 1.25 -22.76 7.26
CA PRO A 67 0.16 -23.37 8.03
C PRO A 67 -1.21 -23.31 7.35
N ARG A 68 -1.39 -22.41 6.36
CA ARG A 68 -2.61 -22.24 5.56
C ARG A 68 -2.57 -23.04 4.26
N GLY A 69 -1.55 -23.87 4.06
CA GLY A 69 -1.38 -24.74 2.90
C GLY A 69 -0.73 -24.07 1.68
N TRP A 70 -0.07 -22.94 1.86
CA TRP A 70 0.73 -22.29 0.84
C TRP A 70 2.19 -22.76 0.92
N GLU A 71 2.86 -22.88 -0.22
CA GLU A 71 4.30 -23.04 -0.30
C GLU A 71 4.94 -21.69 -0.68
N VAL A 72 5.90 -21.20 0.12
CA VAL A 72 6.57 -19.92 -0.14
C VAL A 72 8.04 -20.14 -0.47
N LEU A 73 8.44 -19.83 -1.68
CA LEU A 73 9.76 -20.05 -2.24
C LEU A 73 10.50 -18.73 -2.46
N ASN A 74 11.76 -18.65 -2.05
CA ASN A 74 12.59 -17.50 -2.28
C ASN A 74 13.56 -17.75 -3.45
N VAL A 75 13.26 -17.20 -4.60
CA VAL A 75 14.11 -17.22 -5.81
C VAL A 75 14.72 -15.85 -6.10
N SER A 76 14.73 -14.96 -5.10
CA SER A 76 15.38 -13.64 -5.18
C SER A 76 16.90 -13.75 -5.17
N ARG A 77 17.58 -12.78 -5.81
CA ARG A 77 19.05 -12.71 -5.86
C ARG A 77 19.52 -11.27 -5.62
N GLY A 78 20.48 -11.08 -4.74
CA GLY A 78 21.07 -9.78 -4.46
C GLY A 78 21.58 -9.08 -5.72
N GLY A 79 21.32 -7.79 -5.82
CA GLY A 79 21.77 -6.95 -6.94
C GLY A 79 20.88 -6.95 -8.17
N ASP A 80 19.83 -7.78 -8.25
CA ASP A 80 18.95 -7.78 -9.40
C ASP A 80 18.16 -6.47 -9.54
N ASN A 81 18.00 -6.08 -10.80
CA ASN A 81 17.16 -5.00 -11.28
C ASN A 81 16.24 -5.52 -12.40
N THR A 82 15.45 -4.67 -13.04
CA THR A 82 14.49 -5.10 -14.07
C THR A 82 15.16 -5.75 -15.30
N ILE A 83 16.44 -5.45 -15.55
CA ILE A 83 17.21 -5.98 -16.68
C ILE A 83 17.84 -7.32 -16.30
N THR A 84 18.57 -7.37 -15.17
CA THR A 84 19.35 -8.55 -14.78
C THR A 84 18.48 -9.70 -14.26
N ILE A 85 17.26 -9.43 -13.83
CA ILE A 85 16.28 -10.44 -13.42
C ILE A 85 15.61 -11.12 -14.62
N THR A 86 15.45 -10.42 -15.75
CA THR A 86 14.73 -10.91 -16.93
C THR A 86 15.22 -12.26 -17.45
N PRO A 87 16.54 -12.54 -17.63
CA PRO A 87 17.02 -13.85 -18.05
C PRO A 87 16.84 -14.96 -17.00
N ARG A 88 16.54 -14.60 -15.74
CA ARG A 88 16.25 -15.56 -14.68
C ARG A 88 14.77 -15.97 -14.60
N PHE A 89 13.98 -15.55 -15.55
CA PHE A 89 12.60 -16.04 -15.65
C PHE A 89 12.57 -17.53 -15.96
N GLU A 90 13.36 -17.96 -16.93
CA GLU A 90 13.43 -19.33 -17.44
C GLU A 90 14.87 -19.66 -17.82
N PRO A 91 15.37 -20.88 -17.53
CA PRO A 91 16.71 -21.29 -17.92
C PRO A 91 16.80 -21.53 -19.43
N GLU A 92 17.91 -21.10 -20.03
CA GLU A 92 18.29 -21.47 -21.39
C GLU A 92 19.20 -22.71 -21.31
N GLY A 93 18.70 -23.89 -21.66
CA GLY A 93 19.39 -25.17 -21.53
C GLY A 93 19.39 -25.73 -20.10
N ASP A 94 20.44 -26.44 -19.70
CA ASP A 94 20.56 -27.01 -18.37
C ASP A 94 20.79 -25.87 -17.35
N PRO A 95 19.92 -25.75 -16.32
CA PRO A 95 20.02 -24.67 -15.35
C PRO A 95 21.27 -24.82 -14.49
N GLU A 96 22.05 -23.75 -14.40
CA GLU A 96 23.12 -23.67 -13.39
C GLU A 96 22.52 -23.76 -11.99
N PRO A 97 22.91 -24.71 -11.14
CA PRO A 97 22.30 -24.94 -9.83
C PRO A 97 22.32 -23.73 -8.89
N SER A 98 23.28 -22.82 -9.07
CA SER A 98 23.41 -21.57 -8.31
C SER A 98 22.47 -20.47 -8.77
N THR A 99 21.89 -20.56 -9.97
CA THR A 99 20.99 -19.57 -10.53
C THR A 99 19.55 -19.89 -10.12
N ARG A 100 18.93 -18.94 -9.42
CA ARG A 100 17.55 -19.06 -8.94
C ARG A 100 16.58 -18.60 -10.02
N TYR A 101 16.18 -19.51 -10.88
CA TYR A 101 15.19 -19.29 -11.93
C TYR A 101 13.76 -19.32 -11.37
N LEU A 102 12.84 -18.62 -12.05
CA LEU A 102 11.44 -18.56 -11.64
C LEU A 102 10.64 -19.79 -12.08
N THR A 103 10.67 -20.14 -13.38
CA THR A 103 9.79 -21.21 -13.91
C THR A 103 10.08 -22.60 -13.37
N PRO A 104 11.33 -23.00 -13.03
CA PRO A 104 11.59 -24.34 -12.48
C PRO A 104 10.92 -24.63 -11.12
N VAL A 105 10.53 -23.60 -10.39
CA VAL A 105 9.81 -23.80 -9.11
C VAL A 105 8.30 -23.87 -9.31
N ASP A 106 7.81 -23.79 -10.55
CA ASP A 106 6.40 -23.95 -10.94
C ASP A 106 5.45 -23.13 -10.05
N PRO A 107 5.61 -21.79 -9.95
CA PRO A 107 4.79 -20.97 -9.07
C PRO A 107 3.45 -20.65 -9.70
N GLY A 108 2.36 -20.71 -8.93
CA GLY A 108 1.08 -20.12 -9.32
C GLY A 108 1.07 -18.60 -9.16
N TYR A 109 1.88 -18.09 -8.23
CA TYR A 109 1.94 -16.67 -7.86
C TYR A 109 3.38 -16.18 -7.77
N VAL A 110 3.66 -14.95 -8.20
CA VAL A 110 4.97 -14.34 -8.06
C VAL A 110 4.90 -12.95 -7.46
N VAL A 111 5.64 -12.72 -6.38
CA VAL A 111 5.86 -11.36 -5.84
C VAL A 111 7.12 -10.81 -6.46
N ILE A 112 6.97 -9.81 -7.34
CA ILE A 112 8.08 -9.11 -8.00
C ILE A 112 8.46 -7.92 -7.12
N ALA A 113 9.63 -7.98 -6.46
CA ALA A 113 10.08 -6.95 -5.52
C ALA A 113 11.49 -6.46 -5.87
N LEU A 114 11.55 -5.34 -6.57
CA LEU A 114 12.77 -4.68 -7.03
C LEU A 114 12.83 -3.24 -6.49
N SER A 115 13.99 -2.59 -6.62
CA SER A 115 14.17 -1.22 -6.13
C SER A 115 14.82 -0.32 -7.16
N LEU A 116 14.46 0.96 -7.15
CA LEU A 116 15.11 2.01 -7.94
C LEU A 116 16.62 2.13 -7.63
N GLY A 117 17.03 1.76 -6.40
CA GLY A 117 18.44 1.75 -6.04
C GLY A 117 19.26 0.76 -6.88
N ASN A 118 18.74 -0.43 -7.11
CA ASN A 118 19.38 -1.45 -7.95
C ASN A 118 19.25 -1.14 -9.44
N GLU A 119 18.22 -0.42 -9.85
CA GLU A 119 18.12 0.11 -11.22
C GLU A 119 19.20 1.16 -11.51
N GLY A 120 19.76 1.78 -10.47
CA GLY A 120 20.90 2.67 -10.57
C GLY A 120 20.60 4.15 -10.43
N ILE A 121 19.45 4.54 -9.90
CA ILE A 121 19.04 5.95 -9.79
C ILE A 121 20.06 6.81 -9.01
N LYS A 122 20.61 6.29 -7.91
CA LYS A 122 21.64 6.99 -7.12
C LYS A 122 22.99 7.05 -7.84
N ARG A 123 23.39 5.98 -8.50
CA ARG A 123 24.63 5.95 -9.30
C ARG A 123 24.57 6.96 -10.45
N CYS A 124 23.41 7.09 -11.08
CA CYS A 124 23.16 8.07 -12.11
C CYS A 124 23.36 9.49 -11.58
N ALA A 125 22.78 9.83 -10.43
CA ALA A 125 22.96 11.14 -9.80
C ALA A 125 24.44 11.47 -9.51
N LEU A 126 25.25 10.46 -9.20
CA LEU A 126 26.69 10.60 -8.93
C LEU A 126 27.57 10.57 -10.21
N GLY A 127 26.98 10.48 -11.40
CA GLY A 127 27.71 10.33 -12.65
C GLY A 127 28.44 8.99 -12.79
N GLN A 128 28.05 7.99 -11.99
CA GLN A 128 28.61 6.64 -12.03
C GLN A 128 27.81 5.77 -13.01
N ASP A 129 28.47 4.77 -13.58
CA ASP A 129 27.78 3.77 -14.36
C ASP A 129 26.64 3.13 -13.57
N PRO A 130 25.41 3.09 -14.09
CA PRO A 130 24.33 2.34 -13.46
C PRO A 130 24.68 0.86 -13.38
N ALA A 131 23.87 0.09 -12.62
CA ALA A 131 24.08 -1.34 -12.42
C ALA A 131 24.19 -2.11 -13.75
N PRO A 132 24.77 -3.33 -13.77
CA PRO A 132 24.97 -4.12 -14.97
C PRO A 132 23.70 -4.30 -15.80
N GLY A 133 23.78 -4.13 -17.09
CA GLY A 133 22.69 -4.32 -18.06
C GLY A 133 22.78 -3.35 -19.24
N PRO A 134 21.98 -3.55 -20.33
CA PRO A 134 21.87 -2.58 -21.41
C PRO A 134 21.30 -1.27 -20.87
N ARG A 135 22.00 -0.17 -21.11
CA ARG A 135 21.86 1.08 -20.37
C ARG A 135 21.08 2.12 -21.15
N VAL A 136 20.13 2.75 -20.45
CA VAL A 136 19.74 4.11 -20.81
C VAL A 136 20.94 5.01 -20.50
N GLY A 137 21.35 5.87 -21.42
CA GLY A 137 22.46 6.78 -21.20
C GLY A 137 22.21 7.63 -19.96
N CYS A 138 22.94 7.34 -18.89
CA CYS A 138 22.86 8.09 -17.66
C CYS A 138 23.73 9.32 -17.76
N SER A 139 23.13 10.48 -17.79
CA SER A 139 23.80 11.75 -17.50
C SER A 139 23.55 12.10 -16.04
N PRO A 140 24.50 12.68 -15.30
CA PRO A 140 24.29 13.17 -13.94
C PRO A 140 23.42 14.43 -13.94
N SER A 141 22.19 14.27 -14.41
CA SER A 141 21.17 15.31 -14.55
C SER A 141 19.84 14.74 -14.10
N ARG A 142 18.89 15.60 -13.80
CA ARG A 142 17.49 15.20 -13.56
C ARG A 142 16.94 14.33 -14.68
N ASP A 143 17.32 14.58 -15.92
CA ASP A 143 16.90 13.79 -17.08
C ASP A 143 17.40 12.34 -17.01
N GLY A 144 18.62 12.11 -16.52
CA GLY A 144 19.17 10.77 -16.33
C GLY A 144 18.40 9.98 -15.27
N GLN A 145 18.05 10.58 -14.12
CA GLN A 145 17.26 9.94 -13.09
C GLN A 145 15.83 9.64 -13.55
N HIS A 146 15.23 10.54 -14.33
CA HIS A 146 13.93 10.28 -14.98
C HIS A 146 14.00 9.09 -15.94
N ALA A 147 15.07 8.99 -16.74
CA ALA A 147 15.26 7.86 -17.65
C ALA A 147 15.40 6.53 -16.90
N ILE A 148 16.12 6.50 -15.78
CA ILE A 148 16.25 5.30 -14.93
C ILE A 148 14.88 4.95 -14.29
N SER A 149 14.16 5.92 -13.77
CA SER A 149 12.83 5.70 -13.21
C SER A 149 11.85 5.12 -14.26
N ARG A 150 11.87 5.65 -15.46
CA ARG A 150 11.07 5.15 -16.60
C ARG A 150 11.49 3.75 -17.01
N GLN A 151 12.80 3.46 -17.14
CA GLN A 151 13.32 2.12 -17.41
C GLN A 151 12.83 1.10 -16.37
N PHE A 152 12.82 1.47 -15.09
CA PHE A 152 12.32 0.64 -14.00
C PHE A 152 10.84 0.30 -14.20
N LEU A 153 9.99 1.30 -14.43
CA LEU A 153 8.55 1.11 -14.63
C LEU A 153 8.25 0.25 -15.86
N ASP A 154 8.86 0.57 -17.00
CA ASP A 154 8.72 -0.21 -18.24
C ASP A 154 9.23 -1.65 -18.05
N GLY A 155 10.30 -1.81 -17.26
CA GLY A 155 10.86 -3.11 -16.90
C GLY A 155 9.88 -3.95 -16.08
N LEU A 156 9.28 -3.37 -15.05
CA LEU A 156 8.26 -4.03 -14.23
C LEU A 156 7.05 -4.44 -15.06
N GLN A 157 6.54 -3.57 -15.93
CA GLN A 157 5.41 -3.92 -16.81
C GLN A 157 5.74 -5.11 -17.73
N ARG A 158 6.97 -5.18 -18.26
CA ARG A 158 7.40 -6.36 -19.06
C ARG A 158 7.45 -7.64 -18.22
N LEU A 159 7.92 -7.56 -16.96
CA LEU A 159 7.96 -8.72 -16.05
C LEU A 159 6.55 -9.18 -15.67
N ILE A 160 5.64 -8.24 -15.36
CA ILE A 160 4.22 -8.51 -15.08
C ILE A 160 3.58 -9.21 -16.28
N LYS A 161 3.74 -8.63 -17.48
CA LYS A 161 3.20 -9.22 -18.70
C LYS A 161 3.75 -10.63 -18.93
N ARG A 162 5.07 -10.83 -18.76
CA ARG A 162 5.69 -12.16 -18.96
C ARG A 162 5.16 -13.19 -17.96
N ALA A 163 4.94 -12.81 -16.70
CA ALA A 163 4.32 -13.69 -15.71
C ALA A 163 2.91 -14.09 -16.15
N ARG A 164 2.05 -13.15 -16.53
CA ARG A 164 0.70 -13.40 -17.01
C ARG A 164 0.66 -14.27 -18.27
N ASP A 165 1.54 -14.00 -19.23
CA ASP A 165 1.64 -14.80 -20.48
C ASP A 165 2.01 -16.27 -20.20
N ASN A 166 2.59 -16.57 -19.02
CA ASN A 166 2.95 -17.92 -18.58
C ASN A 166 1.99 -18.48 -17.51
N GLY A 167 0.82 -17.87 -17.33
CA GLY A 167 -0.19 -18.33 -16.37
C GLY A 167 0.16 -18.10 -14.91
N ILE A 168 1.18 -17.28 -14.59
CA ILE A 168 1.58 -16.95 -13.23
C ILE A 168 0.92 -15.63 -12.83
N VAL A 169 0.27 -15.59 -11.66
CA VAL A 169 -0.37 -14.39 -11.11
C VAL A 169 0.70 -13.46 -10.50
N PRO A 170 0.95 -12.27 -11.10
CA PRO A 170 1.93 -11.33 -10.56
C PRO A 170 1.34 -10.48 -9.43
N ILE A 171 2.15 -10.24 -8.40
CA ILE A 171 1.95 -9.25 -7.34
C ILE A 171 3.20 -8.37 -7.32
N VAL A 172 3.08 -7.05 -7.09
CA VAL A 172 4.23 -6.14 -7.08
C VAL A 172 4.50 -5.61 -5.69
N GLY A 173 5.70 -5.85 -5.16
CA GLY A 173 6.22 -5.08 -4.04
C GLY A 173 6.62 -3.69 -4.53
N LEU A 174 5.98 -2.63 -4.01
CA LEU A 174 6.34 -1.25 -4.34
C LEU A 174 7.79 -0.97 -3.94
N THR A 175 8.45 -0.06 -4.67
CA THR A 175 9.84 0.30 -4.36
C THR A 175 9.92 1.05 -3.02
N TYR A 176 11.04 0.90 -2.34
CA TYR A 176 11.24 1.32 -0.97
C TYR A 176 12.42 2.28 -0.83
N ALA A 177 12.50 2.95 0.33
CA ALA A 177 13.58 3.85 0.70
C ALA A 177 14.94 3.12 0.83
N ARG A 178 16.02 3.90 0.83
CA ARG A 178 17.38 3.43 1.14
C ARG A 178 18.11 4.50 1.95
N GLY A 179 18.96 4.10 2.87
CA GLY A 179 19.72 5.04 3.71
C GLY A 179 20.71 5.94 2.96
N ASP A 180 20.98 5.65 1.68
CA ASP A 180 21.83 6.47 0.79
C ASP A 180 21.02 7.36 -0.17
N PHE A 181 19.68 7.38 -0.06
CA PHE A 181 18.80 8.27 -0.83
C PHE A 181 18.77 9.68 -0.22
N ASP A 182 18.43 10.64 -1.06
CA ASP A 182 18.07 12.00 -0.67
C ASP A 182 16.66 12.36 -1.20
N GLU A 183 16.26 13.59 -1.04
CA GLU A 183 14.92 14.08 -1.43
C GLU A 183 14.60 13.84 -2.92
N VAL A 184 15.61 13.79 -3.80
CA VAL A 184 15.38 13.60 -5.24
C VAL A 184 15.05 12.15 -5.54
N GLU A 185 15.85 11.20 -5.03
CA GLU A 185 15.56 9.77 -5.15
C GLU A 185 14.25 9.41 -4.47
N TYR A 186 13.96 10.04 -3.33
CA TYR A 186 12.69 9.85 -2.63
C TYR A 186 11.49 10.30 -3.46
N ALA A 187 11.58 11.47 -4.11
CA ALA A 187 10.52 11.94 -5.00
C ALA A 187 10.29 10.97 -6.18
N HIS A 188 11.35 10.38 -6.74
CA HIS A 188 11.22 9.34 -7.77
C HIS A 188 10.57 8.06 -7.22
N THR A 189 10.93 7.65 -6.00
CA THR A 189 10.34 6.48 -5.34
C THR A 189 8.84 6.66 -5.15
N ARG A 190 8.39 7.79 -4.58
CA ARG A 190 6.97 8.08 -4.36
C ARG A 190 6.17 8.12 -5.68
N LYS A 191 6.69 8.79 -6.70
CA LYS A 191 6.05 8.84 -8.03
C LYS A 191 5.94 7.47 -8.67
N ALA A 192 6.99 6.65 -8.61
CA ALA A 192 6.96 5.30 -9.13
C ALA A 192 5.92 4.44 -8.38
N ASN A 193 5.83 4.57 -7.07
CA ASN A 193 4.86 3.84 -6.26
C ASN A 193 3.41 4.23 -6.59
N ILE A 194 3.11 5.51 -6.76
CA ILE A 194 1.78 5.98 -7.18
C ILE A 194 1.45 5.43 -8.57
N GLU A 195 2.39 5.47 -9.53
CA GLU A 195 2.16 4.94 -10.87
C GLU A 195 1.91 3.43 -10.85
N ILE A 196 2.72 2.64 -10.12
CA ILE A 196 2.53 1.19 -9.98
C ILE A 196 1.21 0.87 -9.29
N ASN A 197 0.84 1.63 -8.27
CA ASN A 197 -0.38 1.44 -7.48
C ASN A 197 -1.67 1.69 -8.32
N SER A 198 -1.56 2.41 -9.43
CA SER A 198 -2.65 2.61 -10.40
C SER A 198 -2.76 1.50 -11.46
N TRP A 199 -1.83 0.55 -11.49
CA TRP A 199 -1.87 -0.56 -12.47
C TRP A 199 -2.88 -1.63 -12.04
N ASP A 200 -3.37 -2.37 -13.03
CA ASP A 200 -4.21 -3.56 -12.82
C ASP A 200 -3.33 -4.75 -12.36
N VAL A 201 -2.73 -4.65 -11.18
CA VAL A 201 -1.91 -5.69 -10.54
C VAL A 201 -1.91 -5.51 -9.02
N PRO A 202 -2.16 -6.58 -8.23
CA PRO A 202 -2.08 -6.50 -6.77
C PRO A 202 -0.70 -5.97 -6.33
N SER A 203 -0.66 -5.12 -5.32
CA SER A 203 0.61 -4.54 -4.87
C SER A 203 0.71 -4.41 -3.34
N ILE A 204 1.96 -4.25 -2.85
CA ILE A 204 2.29 -4.18 -1.43
C ILE A 204 3.11 -2.92 -1.19
N ASN A 205 2.68 -2.03 -0.29
CA ASN A 205 3.35 -0.78 0.03
C ASN A 205 4.48 -1.00 1.05
N LEU A 206 5.65 -1.37 0.57
CA LEU A 206 6.83 -1.59 1.41
C LEU A 206 7.46 -0.27 1.89
N LEU A 207 7.20 0.85 1.22
CA LEU A 207 7.71 2.17 1.60
C LEU A 207 7.08 2.64 2.91
N GLY A 208 5.75 2.59 3.01
CA GLY A 208 4.99 3.05 4.17
C GLY A 208 5.22 2.22 5.45
N ALA A 209 6.02 1.16 5.40
CA ALA A 209 6.35 0.33 6.56
C ALA A 209 7.49 0.92 7.40
N ILE A 210 8.58 1.40 6.78
CA ILE A 210 9.83 1.77 7.48
C ILE A 210 10.50 3.04 6.95
N ASP A 211 9.78 3.89 6.24
CA ASP A 211 10.28 5.17 5.74
C ASP A 211 10.45 6.20 6.87
N ASP A 212 11.53 7.01 6.79
CA ASP A 212 11.78 8.12 7.73
C ASP A 212 11.11 9.44 7.31
N GLY A 213 10.41 9.47 6.17
CA GLY A 213 9.79 10.66 5.60
C GLY A 213 10.72 11.49 4.70
N HIS A 214 11.99 11.05 4.54
CA HIS A 214 13.01 11.71 3.72
C HIS A 214 13.67 10.77 2.71
N GLY A 215 13.10 9.58 2.50
CA GLY A 215 13.58 8.58 1.57
C GLY A 215 14.59 7.60 2.14
N ARG A 216 14.81 7.62 3.44
CA ARG A 216 15.72 6.73 4.14
C ARG A 216 14.99 5.73 5.01
N TRP A 217 15.71 4.71 5.46
CA TRP A 217 15.21 3.82 6.51
C TRP A 217 15.03 4.58 7.84
N ALA A 218 13.97 4.33 8.56
CA ALA A 218 13.80 4.82 9.91
C ALA A 218 14.96 4.32 10.83
N ARG A 219 15.36 5.14 11.81
CA ARG A 219 16.48 4.83 12.70
C ARG A 219 16.24 3.54 13.48
N GLY A 220 17.24 2.66 13.48
CA GLY A 220 17.18 1.35 14.15
C GLY A 220 16.57 0.24 13.31
N PHE A 221 16.15 0.51 12.07
CA PHE A 221 15.55 -0.50 11.19
C PHE A 221 16.50 -0.98 10.07
N PHE A 222 17.76 -0.63 10.14
CA PHE A 222 18.77 -1.03 9.15
C PHE A 222 20.15 -1.22 9.78
N PRO A 223 20.92 -2.21 9.32
CA PRO A 223 22.28 -2.44 9.77
C PRO A 223 23.30 -1.68 8.93
N GLU A 224 22.89 -1.22 7.74
CA GLU A 224 23.71 -0.46 6.78
C GLU A 224 22.79 0.18 5.72
N PRO A 225 23.28 1.20 4.95
CA PRO A 225 22.39 2.06 4.17
C PRO A 225 21.48 1.36 3.14
N ILE A 226 21.82 0.17 2.66
CA ILE A 226 21.10 -0.44 1.53
C ILE A 226 20.17 -1.59 1.89
N HIS A 227 20.22 -2.10 3.12
CA HIS A 227 19.37 -3.22 3.55
C HIS A 227 18.68 -2.94 4.89
N PRO A 228 17.46 -3.42 5.11
CA PRO A 228 16.83 -3.43 6.42
C PRO A 228 17.44 -4.51 7.32
N ASN A 229 17.38 -4.33 8.65
CA ASN A 229 17.69 -5.36 9.63
C ASN A 229 16.44 -6.23 9.92
N ALA A 230 16.51 -7.15 10.89
CA ALA A 230 15.40 -8.02 11.26
C ALA A 230 14.14 -7.24 11.62
N ALA A 231 14.26 -6.13 12.37
CA ALA A 231 13.13 -5.27 12.70
C ALA A 231 12.53 -4.62 11.44
N GLY A 232 13.37 -4.10 10.54
CA GLY A 232 12.91 -3.53 9.27
C GLY A 232 12.20 -4.54 8.38
N HIS A 233 12.73 -5.76 8.28
CA HIS A 233 12.06 -6.85 7.57
C HIS A 233 10.73 -7.25 8.23
N THR A 234 10.62 -7.15 9.56
CA THR A 234 9.37 -7.43 10.27
C THR A 234 8.30 -6.39 9.94
N GLU A 235 8.65 -5.11 9.94
CA GLU A 235 7.69 -4.07 9.58
C GLU A 235 7.29 -4.15 8.09
N MET A 236 8.23 -4.45 7.19
CA MET A 236 7.89 -4.72 5.78
C MET A 236 6.97 -5.93 5.61
N PHE A 237 7.11 -6.95 6.44
CA PHE A 237 6.19 -8.10 6.46
C PHE A 237 4.78 -7.68 6.89
N HIS A 238 4.63 -6.79 7.88
CA HIS A 238 3.31 -6.32 8.33
C HIS A 238 2.56 -5.49 7.28
N ALA A 239 3.23 -5.03 6.21
CA ALA A 239 2.59 -4.40 5.08
C ALA A 239 1.85 -5.38 4.14
N PHE A 240 2.08 -6.68 4.27
CA PHE A 240 1.30 -7.68 3.53
C PHE A 240 -0.08 -7.83 4.17
N VAL A 241 -1.12 -7.81 3.34
CA VAL A 241 -2.46 -8.24 3.77
C VAL A 241 -2.40 -9.76 4.01
N PRO A 242 -2.66 -10.26 5.22
CA PRO A 242 -2.44 -11.68 5.55
C PRO A 242 -3.22 -12.65 4.69
N THR A 243 -4.40 -12.22 4.21
CA THR A 243 -5.30 -13.02 3.39
C THR A 243 -5.26 -12.70 1.90
N LEU A 244 -4.27 -11.89 1.45
CA LEU A 244 -4.15 -11.45 0.05
C LEU A 244 -4.17 -12.63 -0.92
N PHE A 245 -3.33 -13.63 -0.70
CA PHE A 245 -3.20 -14.77 -1.61
C PHE A 245 -4.44 -15.66 -1.59
N ASP A 246 -5.09 -15.81 -0.42
CA ASP A 246 -6.37 -16.52 -0.31
C ASP A 246 -7.49 -15.78 -1.04
N ALA A 247 -7.54 -14.44 -0.94
CA ALA A 247 -8.51 -13.61 -1.64
C ALA A 247 -8.34 -13.72 -3.17
N ILE A 248 -7.10 -13.62 -3.66
CA ILE A 248 -6.80 -13.76 -5.10
C ILE A 248 -7.13 -15.18 -5.57
N ALA A 249 -6.77 -16.22 -4.80
CA ALA A 249 -7.08 -17.62 -5.14
C ALA A 249 -8.59 -17.92 -5.15
N ASN A 250 -9.39 -17.12 -4.45
CA ASN A 250 -10.85 -17.15 -4.51
C ASN A 250 -11.42 -16.19 -5.56
N ASP A 251 -10.64 -15.81 -6.56
CA ASP A 251 -11.02 -14.93 -7.68
C ASP A 251 -11.55 -13.55 -7.25
N LYS A 252 -11.17 -13.06 -6.04
CA LYS A 252 -11.54 -11.72 -5.62
C LYS A 252 -10.84 -10.69 -6.51
N PRO A 253 -11.59 -9.83 -7.23
CA PRO A 253 -11.00 -8.92 -8.21
C PRO A 253 -10.18 -7.82 -7.52
N ILE A 254 -9.32 -7.18 -8.30
CA ILE A 254 -8.70 -5.91 -7.90
C ILE A 254 -9.82 -4.88 -7.71
N PRO A 255 -9.84 -4.15 -6.59
CA PRO A 255 -10.89 -3.19 -6.32
C PRO A 255 -10.88 -2.03 -7.31
N THR A 256 -12.05 -1.58 -7.68
CA THR A 256 -12.24 -0.37 -8.49
C THR A 256 -12.92 0.70 -7.67
N LYS A 257 -12.59 1.96 -7.92
CA LYS A 257 -13.23 3.08 -7.24
C LYS A 257 -14.73 3.05 -7.46
N GLY A 258 -15.50 3.19 -6.38
CA GLY A 258 -16.94 3.35 -6.44
C GLY A 258 -17.34 4.58 -7.26
N THR A 259 -18.41 4.46 -8.02
CA THR A 259 -18.93 5.51 -8.92
C THR A 259 -20.40 5.85 -8.64
N GLY A 260 -20.99 5.18 -7.64
CA GLY A 260 -22.38 5.39 -7.25
C GLY A 260 -22.61 6.68 -6.47
N SER A 261 -23.87 7.11 -6.39
CA SER A 261 -24.29 8.28 -5.61
C SER A 261 -24.67 7.93 -4.16
N GLY A 262 -24.71 6.64 -3.82
CA GLY A 262 -25.08 6.18 -2.47
C GLY A 262 -24.05 6.49 -1.40
N PHE A 263 -24.46 6.42 -0.15
CA PHE A 263 -23.61 6.60 1.02
C PHE A 263 -24.23 5.88 2.24
N ALA A 264 -23.41 5.58 3.24
CA ALA A 264 -23.87 5.11 4.52
C ALA A 264 -24.25 6.31 5.39
N ARG A 265 -25.46 6.32 5.95
CA ARG A 265 -25.94 7.35 6.88
C ARG A 265 -25.97 6.84 8.28
N ILE A 266 -25.35 7.56 9.21
CA ILE A 266 -25.27 7.26 10.63
C ILE A 266 -25.88 8.38 11.43
N ARG A 267 -26.64 8.02 12.47
CA ARG A 267 -27.26 8.95 13.40
C ARG A 267 -26.44 9.06 14.69
N SER A 268 -26.66 10.12 15.45
CA SER A 268 -25.87 10.45 16.64
C SER A 268 -26.01 9.47 17.82
N ASP A 269 -27.02 8.59 17.81
CA ASP A 269 -27.27 7.60 18.86
C ASP A 269 -26.64 6.22 18.58
N ASP A 270 -26.09 6.03 17.38
CA ASP A 270 -25.44 4.78 17.01
C ASP A 270 -24.06 4.64 17.68
N ARG A 271 -23.75 3.43 18.14
CA ARG A 271 -22.44 3.10 18.73
C ARG A 271 -21.81 1.96 17.94
N SER A 272 -20.60 2.17 17.47
CA SER A 272 -19.87 1.18 16.66
C SER A 272 -20.63 0.75 15.40
N PRO A 273 -21.11 1.69 14.59
CA PRO A 273 -22.02 1.39 13.48
C PRO A 273 -21.37 0.54 12.39
N MET A 274 -20.12 0.77 12.07
CA MET A 274 -19.34 -0.06 11.14
C MET A 274 -17.97 -0.36 11.76
N THR A 275 -17.65 -1.64 11.92
CA THR A 275 -16.41 -2.08 12.61
C THR A 275 -15.62 -3.04 11.73
N LEU A 276 -14.34 -2.74 11.56
CA LEU A 276 -13.33 -3.67 11.08
C LEU A 276 -12.51 -4.16 12.27
N SER A 277 -12.54 -5.47 12.53
CA SER A 277 -11.63 -6.13 13.47
C SER A 277 -10.45 -6.73 12.75
N VAL A 278 -9.27 -6.62 13.34
CA VAL A 278 -8.00 -7.13 12.80
C VAL A 278 -7.49 -8.22 13.74
N ASP A 279 -7.47 -9.46 13.28
CA ASP A 279 -7.14 -10.62 14.11
C ASP A 279 -5.64 -10.89 14.22
N ASP A 280 -4.81 -10.16 13.46
CA ASP A 280 -3.36 -10.29 13.44
C ASP A 280 -2.68 -8.94 13.73
N THR A 281 -1.34 -8.93 13.75
CA THR A 281 -0.61 -7.70 14.01
C THR A 281 -0.71 -6.72 12.84
N MET A 282 -1.29 -5.55 13.09
CA MET A 282 -1.20 -4.37 12.23
C MET A 282 -0.32 -3.33 12.91
N ARG A 283 0.58 -2.71 12.17
CA ARG A 283 1.55 -1.71 12.68
C ARG A 283 1.35 -0.36 12.01
N SER A 284 2.09 -0.06 10.97
CA SER A 284 1.80 1.12 10.15
C SER A 284 0.47 0.96 9.44
N PHE A 285 -0.32 2.04 9.37
CA PHE A 285 -1.61 2.00 8.69
C PHE A 285 -2.01 3.35 8.10
N GLY A 286 -2.89 3.31 7.10
CA GLY A 286 -3.64 4.43 6.58
C GLY A 286 -5.13 4.19 6.79
N LEU A 287 -5.83 5.09 7.47
CA LEU A 287 -7.29 5.11 7.57
C LEU A 287 -7.81 6.28 6.76
N THR A 288 -8.67 6.02 5.77
CA THR A 288 -9.20 7.04 4.87
C THR A 288 -10.70 6.87 4.68
N PHE A 289 -11.43 7.96 4.63
CA PHE A 289 -12.86 7.98 4.30
C PHE A 289 -13.30 9.37 3.85
N SER A 290 -14.41 9.42 3.11
CA SER A 290 -15.13 10.68 2.84
C SER A 290 -16.32 10.79 3.78
N VAL A 291 -16.56 11.97 4.32
CA VAL A 291 -17.62 12.22 5.31
C VAL A 291 -18.27 13.57 5.09
N ARG A 292 -19.59 13.61 5.28
CA ARG A 292 -20.40 14.84 5.29
C ARG A 292 -21.18 14.87 6.61
N ALA A 293 -20.83 15.80 7.50
CA ALA A 293 -21.41 15.88 8.84
C ALA A 293 -22.18 17.17 9.05
N ASP A 294 -23.27 17.08 9.82
CA ASP A 294 -24.14 18.20 10.16
C ASP A 294 -23.99 18.66 11.61
N GLY A 295 -23.12 18.01 12.40
CA GLY A 295 -22.94 18.32 13.82
C GLY A 295 -21.68 17.72 14.42
N ASP A 296 -21.41 18.12 15.66
CA ASP A 296 -20.30 17.63 16.48
C ASP A 296 -20.49 16.16 16.90
N GLY A 297 -19.40 15.46 17.10
CA GLY A 297 -19.33 14.07 17.57
C GLY A 297 -18.17 13.31 16.98
N THR A 298 -18.07 12.03 17.34
CA THR A 298 -17.04 11.12 16.83
C THR A 298 -17.42 10.62 15.44
N VAL A 299 -16.50 10.72 14.48
CA VAL A 299 -16.68 10.23 13.10
C VAL A 299 -15.94 8.94 12.84
N ALA A 300 -14.83 8.71 13.55
CA ALA A 300 -14.10 7.44 13.49
C ALA A 300 -13.33 7.21 14.79
N SER A 301 -13.11 5.95 15.15
CA SER A 301 -12.27 5.59 16.29
C SER A 301 -11.39 4.39 15.99
N ILE A 302 -10.27 4.30 16.71
CA ILE A 302 -9.26 3.25 16.57
C ILE A 302 -8.97 2.71 17.96
N GLY A 303 -9.03 1.40 18.12
CA GLY A 303 -8.67 0.69 19.35
C GLY A 303 -7.55 -0.31 19.12
N GLY A 304 -6.79 -0.58 20.16
CA GLY A 304 -5.67 -1.52 20.08
C GLY A 304 -4.72 -1.38 21.25
N ASP A 305 -3.48 -1.82 21.08
CA ASP A 305 -2.41 -1.69 22.06
C ASP A 305 -1.42 -0.59 21.69
N THR A 306 -0.89 0.12 22.70
CA THR A 306 0.26 0.98 22.47
C THR A 306 1.53 0.14 22.28
N VAL A 307 2.54 0.71 21.63
CA VAL A 307 3.81 0.03 21.32
C VAL A 307 4.97 0.76 21.96
N ASP A 308 5.75 0.05 22.76
CA ASP A 308 7.05 0.51 23.22
C ASP A 308 8.10 0.32 22.12
N HIS A 309 9.02 1.27 22.01
CA HIS A 309 10.13 1.25 21.07
C HIS A 309 11.44 1.44 21.80
N VAL A 310 12.32 0.49 21.65
CA VAL A 310 13.68 0.52 22.16
C VAL A 310 14.65 0.46 21.00
N VAL A 311 15.63 1.33 20.98
CA VAL A 311 16.78 1.26 20.06
C VAL A 311 18.01 0.94 20.90
N ASP A 312 18.67 -0.17 20.59
CA ASP A 312 19.86 -0.64 21.31
C ASP A 312 20.92 -1.14 20.32
N TRP A 313 22.14 -1.32 20.81
CA TRP A 313 23.22 -1.84 20.01
C TRP A 313 23.10 -3.35 19.81
N VAL A 314 23.04 -3.77 18.56
CA VAL A 314 23.04 -5.17 18.15
C VAL A 314 24.42 -5.54 17.65
N ARG A 315 24.95 -6.68 18.13
CA ARG A 315 26.24 -7.25 17.73
C ARG A 315 26.03 -8.59 17.06
N VAL A 316 26.51 -8.72 15.85
CA VAL A 316 26.44 -9.99 15.10
C VAL A 316 27.83 -10.43 14.67
N PRO A 317 28.18 -11.70 14.87
CA PRO A 317 29.41 -12.25 14.33
C PRO A 317 29.35 -12.31 12.80
N THR A 318 30.43 -11.97 12.15
CA THR A 318 30.59 -12.08 10.70
C THR A 318 31.88 -12.80 10.37
N SER A 319 32.03 -13.23 9.11
CA SER A 319 33.27 -13.82 8.63
C SER A 319 34.53 -12.91 8.71
N ARG A 320 34.31 -11.60 8.97
CA ARG A 320 35.36 -10.57 9.08
C ARG A 320 35.51 -9.99 10.49
N GLY A 321 34.87 -10.60 11.51
CA GLY A 321 34.80 -10.10 12.87
C GLY A 321 33.35 -9.82 13.31
N GLU A 322 33.16 -8.97 14.29
CA GLU A 322 31.84 -8.52 14.73
C GLU A 322 31.38 -7.30 13.93
N ARG A 323 30.09 -7.24 13.65
CA ARG A 323 29.40 -6.07 13.14
C ARG A 323 28.49 -5.54 14.25
N GLU A 324 28.49 -4.23 14.44
CA GLU A 324 27.67 -3.55 15.42
C GLU A 324 26.83 -2.47 14.75
N PHE A 325 25.54 -2.39 15.09
CA PHE A 325 24.61 -1.40 14.57
C PHE A 325 23.47 -1.13 15.56
N GLU A 326 22.73 -0.02 15.37
CA GLU A 326 21.51 0.25 16.12
C GLU A 326 20.36 -0.62 15.60
N GLY A 327 19.74 -1.41 16.49
CA GLY A 327 18.59 -2.25 16.20
C GLY A 327 17.35 -1.81 16.97
N SER A 328 16.21 -1.77 16.30
CA SER A 328 14.92 -1.46 16.92
C SER A 328 14.24 -2.71 17.45
N THR A 329 13.61 -2.59 18.60
CA THR A 329 12.63 -3.55 19.11
C THR A 329 11.30 -2.83 19.35
N LEU A 330 10.25 -3.32 18.70
CA LEU A 330 8.87 -2.86 18.87
C LEU A 330 8.07 -3.92 19.61
N THR A 331 7.55 -3.58 20.78
CA THR A 331 6.81 -4.52 21.64
C THR A 331 5.44 -3.96 21.98
N SER A 332 4.36 -4.72 21.78
CA SER A 332 3.05 -4.37 22.32
C SER A 332 3.15 -4.28 23.83
N THR A 333 2.63 -3.20 24.41
CA THR A 333 2.66 -2.99 25.86
C THR A 333 1.54 -3.73 26.58
N GLY A 334 0.55 -4.28 25.85
CA GLY A 334 -0.71 -4.77 26.39
C GLY A 334 -1.59 -3.67 27.01
N ARG A 335 -1.18 -2.40 26.91
CA ARG A 335 -1.99 -1.26 27.36
C ARG A 335 -2.91 -0.84 26.23
N ARG A 336 -4.22 -1.07 26.46
CA ARG A 336 -5.26 -0.70 25.50
C ARG A 336 -5.29 0.82 25.34
N PHE A 337 -5.48 1.25 24.11
CA PHE A 337 -5.73 2.65 23.76
C PHE A 337 -7.06 2.79 23.03
N ASN A 338 -7.57 4.01 23.05
CA ASN A 338 -8.59 4.49 22.14
C ASN A 338 -8.14 5.85 21.60
N ALA A 339 -8.13 5.99 20.26
CA ALA A 339 -7.89 7.23 19.56
C ALA A 339 -9.10 7.57 18.69
N SER A 340 -9.38 8.84 18.44
CA SER A 340 -10.56 9.24 17.67
C SER A 340 -10.30 10.39 16.72
N ILE A 341 -11.06 10.37 15.63
CA ILE A 341 -11.31 11.53 14.79
C ILE A 341 -12.74 12.01 15.11
N SER A 342 -12.85 13.26 15.55
CA SER A 342 -14.11 13.87 15.98
C SER A 342 -14.31 15.23 15.32
N ILE A 343 -15.53 15.72 15.35
CA ILE A 343 -15.85 17.13 15.11
C ILE A 343 -16.17 17.75 16.46
N GLU A 344 -15.42 18.79 16.84
CA GLU A 344 -15.56 19.50 18.09
C GLU A 344 -15.62 21.00 17.84
N ASN A 345 -16.70 21.65 18.29
CA ASN A 345 -16.94 23.06 17.99
C ASN A 345 -16.85 23.38 16.49
N GLY A 346 -17.41 22.47 15.68
CA GLY A 346 -17.44 22.56 14.21
C GLY A 346 -16.10 22.35 13.52
N ARG A 347 -15.07 21.76 14.17
CA ARG A 347 -13.73 21.55 13.62
C ARG A 347 -13.28 20.10 13.75
N TRP A 348 -12.51 19.63 12.78
CA TRP A 348 -11.88 18.32 12.86
C TRP A 348 -10.84 18.27 13.96
N VAL A 349 -10.91 17.24 14.79
CA VAL A 349 -9.96 16.98 15.88
C VAL A 349 -9.54 15.53 15.82
N TYR A 350 -8.24 15.27 15.79
CA TYR A 350 -7.69 13.96 16.10
C TYR A 350 -7.21 13.95 17.52
N THR A 351 -7.74 13.06 18.35
CA THR A 351 -7.30 12.81 19.72
C THR A 351 -6.56 11.49 19.80
N SER A 352 -5.29 11.54 20.17
CA SER A 352 -4.38 10.39 20.25
C SER A 352 -4.66 9.47 21.42
N ALA A 353 -4.01 8.31 21.42
CA ALA A 353 -3.98 7.36 22.53
C ALA A 353 -3.56 7.97 23.87
N GLY A 354 -2.68 8.97 23.83
CA GLY A 354 -2.19 9.72 25.02
C GLY A 354 -3.03 10.94 25.40
N GLY A 355 -4.12 11.22 24.69
CA GLY A 355 -4.99 12.39 24.94
C GLY A 355 -4.46 13.70 24.36
N ASN A 356 -3.35 13.70 23.60
CA ASN A 356 -2.93 14.87 22.83
C ASN A 356 -3.85 15.06 21.61
N ALA A 357 -4.07 16.30 21.19
CA ALA A 357 -4.98 16.57 20.07
C ALA A 357 -4.37 17.49 19.01
N VAL A 358 -4.78 17.26 17.77
CA VAL A 358 -4.53 18.13 16.62
C VAL A 358 -5.86 18.61 16.10
N THR A 359 -6.01 19.92 15.92
CA THR A 359 -7.26 20.56 15.44
C THR A 359 -7.05 21.20 14.09
N SER A 360 -7.94 20.92 13.15
CA SER A 360 -7.93 21.48 11.80
C SER A 360 -8.50 22.92 11.77
N PRO A 361 -7.94 23.80 10.94
CA PRO A 361 -8.59 25.07 10.62
C PRO A 361 -9.81 24.89 9.69
N VAL A 362 -9.94 23.75 9.02
CA VAL A 362 -11.07 23.45 8.11
C VAL A 362 -12.32 23.17 8.94
N PRO A 363 -13.50 23.72 8.59
CA PRO A 363 -14.76 23.31 9.21
C PRO A 363 -15.04 21.82 9.02
N GLY A 364 -15.77 21.22 9.96
CA GLY A 364 -16.12 19.82 9.90
C GLY A 364 -17.63 19.56 9.86
N ALA A 365 -18.44 20.48 10.45
CA ALA A 365 -19.89 20.37 10.49
C ALA A 365 -20.53 21.46 9.60
N ASP A 366 -20.22 21.47 8.32
CA ASP A 366 -20.69 22.49 7.36
C ASP A 366 -21.57 21.87 6.25
N GLY A 367 -21.91 20.58 6.37
CA GLY A 367 -22.74 19.87 5.41
C GLY A 367 -22.07 19.60 4.06
N GLN A 368 -20.75 19.80 3.94
CA GLN A 368 -19.97 19.50 2.74
C GLN A 368 -19.25 18.14 2.90
N TRP A 369 -18.92 17.52 1.77
CA TRP A 369 -18.07 16.34 1.75
C TRP A 369 -16.62 16.73 2.03
N HIS A 370 -16.01 16.08 3.02
CA HIS A 370 -14.60 16.18 3.33
C HIS A 370 -13.92 14.84 3.21
N HIS A 371 -12.70 14.83 2.71
CA HIS A 371 -11.85 13.66 2.65
C HIS A 371 -10.89 13.68 3.85
N VAL A 372 -10.99 12.68 4.71
CA VAL A 372 -10.21 12.58 5.94
C VAL A 372 -9.28 11.39 5.87
N THR A 373 -8.00 11.61 6.15
CA THR A 373 -6.99 10.55 6.24
C THR A 373 -6.19 10.66 7.52
N LEU A 374 -6.05 9.52 8.21
CA LEU A 374 -5.09 9.35 9.30
C LEU A 374 -4.01 8.39 8.83
N SER A 375 -2.75 8.82 8.83
CA SER A 375 -1.60 8.01 8.44
C SER A 375 -0.68 7.79 9.63
N HIS A 376 -0.46 6.53 10.02
CA HIS A 376 0.36 6.15 11.16
C HIS A 376 1.62 5.41 10.72
N TYR A 377 2.77 5.93 11.07
CA TYR A 377 4.09 5.34 10.85
C TYR A 377 4.66 4.79 12.16
N VAL A 378 4.54 3.50 12.41
CA VAL A 378 5.03 2.90 13.66
C VAL A 378 6.55 3.04 13.80
N ALA A 379 7.31 2.89 12.73
CA ALA A 379 8.78 3.01 12.75
C ALA A 379 9.24 4.42 13.14
N ARG A 380 8.58 5.47 12.63
CA ARG A 380 8.83 6.86 13.03
C ARG A 380 8.22 7.20 14.40
N GLY A 381 7.16 6.50 14.79
CA GLY A 381 6.37 6.83 15.97
C GLY A 381 5.58 8.11 15.78
N GLU A 382 4.87 8.21 14.65
CA GLU A 382 4.15 9.41 14.26
C GLU A 382 2.80 9.06 13.64
N THR A 383 1.78 9.81 14.03
CA THR A 383 0.45 9.80 13.39
C THR A 383 0.18 11.18 12.81
N ALA A 384 -0.23 11.24 11.54
CA ALA A 384 -0.54 12.46 10.81
C ALA A 384 -2.03 12.50 10.43
N LEU A 385 -2.70 13.61 10.73
CA LEU A 385 -4.06 13.90 10.28
C LEU A 385 -4.00 14.75 9.00
N TYR A 386 -4.77 14.35 8.00
CA TYR A 386 -5.02 15.12 6.79
C TYR A 386 -6.51 15.36 6.60
N VAL A 387 -6.87 16.55 6.14
CA VAL A 387 -8.23 16.93 5.73
C VAL A 387 -8.14 17.54 4.33
N ASP A 388 -8.96 17.04 3.41
CA ASP A 388 -8.99 17.47 2.00
C ASP A 388 -7.60 17.46 1.34
N GLY A 389 -6.87 16.36 1.52
CA GLY A 389 -5.53 16.14 0.98
C GLY A 389 -4.41 16.93 1.69
N ARG A 390 -4.72 17.77 2.70
CA ARG A 390 -3.75 18.66 3.33
C ARG A 390 -3.42 18.24 4.75
N LEU A 391 -2.13 18.25 5.09
CA LEU A 391 -1.67 17.97 6.44
C LEU A 391 -2.21 19.01 7.42
N VAL A 392 -2.89 18.53 8.46
CA VAL A 392 -3.36 19.34 9.60
C VAL A 392 -2.28 19.41 10.68
N GLY A 393 -1.67 18.28 11.00
CA GLY A 393 -0.60 18.17 11.98
C GLY A 393 -0.27 16.72 12.31
N THR A 394 0.72 16.55 13.18
CA THR A 394 1.24 15.23 13.59
C THR A 394 1.27 15.10 15.11
N ILE A 395 1.16 13.87 15.60
CA ILE A 395 1.32 13.50 17.01
C ILE A 395 2.34 12.37 17.11
N ALA A 396 3.23 12.48 18.09
CA ALA A 396 4.20 11.44 18.39
C ALA A 396 3.53 10.32 19.21
N GLU A 397 3.37 9.16 18.61
CA GLU A 397 2.81 7.96 19.25
C GLU A 397 3.13 6.69 18.44
N ARG A 398 3.01 5.52 19.08
CA ARG A 398 3.13 4.22 18.42
C ARG A 398 1.96 3.34 18.79
N LEU A 399 1.25 2.89 17.77
CA LEU A 399 -0.01 2.16 17.88
C LEU A 399 0.11 0.80 17.20
N GLN A 400 -0.59 -0.19 17.75
CA GLN A 400 -0.87 -1.47 17.14
C GLN A 400 -2.38 -1.66 17.21
N PRO A 401 -3.12 -1.20 16.18
CA PRO A 401 -4.57 -1.32 16.18
C PRO A 401 -5.02 -2.77 15.97
N ASP A 402 -6.11 -3.12 16.58
CA ASP A 402 -6.87 -4.35 16.34
C ASP A 402 -8.32 -4.06 15.91
N ARG A 403 -8.72 -2.79 15.92
CA ARG A 403 -10.07 -2.38 15.55
C ARG A 403 -10.11 -0.97 14.99
N PHE A 404 -10.88 -0.82 13.93
CA PHE A 404 -11.27 0.47 13.34
C PHE A 404 -12.80 0.56 13.33
N VAL A 405 -13.33 1.67 13.80
CA VAL A 405 -14.78 1.95 13.78
C VAL A 405 -15.01 3.20 12.94
N LEU A 406 -15.87 3.10 11.94
CA LEU A 406 -16.32 4.26 11.18
C LEU A 406 -17.74 4.63 11.61
N GLY A 407 -17.96 5.93 11.83
CA GLY A 407 -19.25 6.50 12.17
C GLY A 407 -19.51 6.67 13.66
N GLY A 408 -18.57 6.35 14.53
CA GLY A 408 -18.81 6.53 15.95
C GLY A 408 -17.65 6.15 16.86
N PRO A 409 -17.89 6.26 18.18
CA PRO A 409 -16.95 5.80 19.18
C PRO A 409 -16.93 4.26 19.20
N GLY A 410 -15.76 3.69 19.54
CA GLY A 410 -15.66 2.26 19.82
C GLY A 410 -16.49 1.83 21.04
N PRO A 411 -16.79 0.53 21.18
CA PRO A 411 -17.66 0.01 22.23
C PRO A 411 -17.16 0.31 23.65
N ASP A 412 -15.89 0.56 23.83
CA ASP A 412 -15.25 0.84 25.13
C ASP A 412 -15.37 2.32 25.57
N TRP A 413 -16.02 3.19 24.76
CA TRP A 413 -16.16 4.63 25.03
C TRP A 413 -17.55 4.94 25.59
N SER A 414 -17.64 5.06 26.89
CA SER A 414 -18.93 5.17 27.61
C SER A 414 -19.66 6.51 27.42
N THR A 415 -18.97 7.59 27.06
CA THR A 415 -19.51 8.95 27.03
C THR A 415 -19.48 9.66 25.69
N ALA A 416 -18.74 9.15 24.71
CA ALA A 416 -18.68 9.74 23.38
C ALA A 416 -19.96 9.38 22.58
N VAL A 417 -20.37 10.29 21.70
CA VAL A 417 -21.50 10.12 20.81
C VAL A 417 -21.03 10.22 19.36
N SER A 418 -21.71 9.52 18.45
CA SER A 418 -21.44 9.61 17.02
C SER A 418 -21.84 10.99 16.48
N ALA A 419 -21.09 11.50 15.52
CA ALA A 419 -21.53 12.63 14.72
C ALA A 419 -22.68 12.18 13.79
N PRO A 420 -23.76 12.97 13.63
CA PRO A 420 -24.71 12.71 12.57
C PRO A 420 -24.03 13.00 11.23
N ALA A 421 -23.80 11.98 10.42
CA ALA A 421 -23.01 12.11 9.21
C ALA A 421 -23.30 11.05 8.15
N ASP A 422 -22.93 11.37 6.92
CA ASP A 422 -22.92 10.49 5.75
C ASP A 422 -21.48 10.10 5.42
N TYR A 423 -21.24 8.85 4.99
CA TYR A 423 -19.91 8.28 4.75
C TYR A 423 -19.80 7.60 3.40
N LYS A 424 -18.63 7.75 2.75
CA LYS A 424 -18.23 7.05 1.52
C LYS A 424 -16.78 6.61 1.61
N ASP A 425 -16.40 5.64 0.78
CA ASP A 425 -15.01 5.29 0.48
C ASP A 425 -14.17 4.99 1.73
N TRP A 426 -14.67 4.12 2.59
CA TRP A 426 -13.89 3.69 3.75
C TRP A 426 -12.76 2.77 3.34
N MET A 427 -11.52 3.15 3.65
CA MET A 427 -10.30 2.41 3.34
C MET A 427 -9.43 2.24 4.57
N VAL A 428 -8.83 1.05 4.70
CA VAL A 428 -7.76 0.77 5.67
C VAL A 428 -6.60 0.09 4.94
N HIS A 429 -5.43 0.71 4.99
CA HIS A 429 -4.19 0.19 4.43
C HIS A 429 -3.29 -0.33 5.54
N ARG A 430 -2.52 -1.41 5.29
CA ARG A 430 -1.48 -1.94 6.18
C ARG A 430 -0.13 -1.25 6.00
N ALA A 431 -0.13 -0.05 5.55
CA ALA A 431 1.04 0.79 5.40
C ALA A 431 0.64 2.23 5.66
N ALA A 432 1.54 3.02 6.18
CA ALA A 432 1.35 4.45 6.24
C ALA A 432 1.33 5.05 4.83
N LEU A 433 0.59 6.14 4.68
CA LEU A 433 0.44 6.86 3.41
C LEU A 433 1.29 8.13 3.45
N THR A 434 2.06 8.35 2.39
CA THR A 434 2.79 9.61 2.17
C THR A 434 1.81 10.73 1.84
N ALA A 435 2.25 11.99 1.96
CA ALA A 435 1.43 13.14 1.60
C ALA A 435 0.97 13.10 0.13
N ASP A 436 1.84 12.64 -0.78
CA ASP A 436 1.51 12.50 -2.20
C ASP A 436 0.42 11.42 -2.43
N GLU A 437 0.46 10.31 -1.69
CA GLU A 437 -0.58 9.27 -1.74
C GLU A 437 -1.91 9.78 -1.19
N VAL A 438 -1.88 10.58 -0.10
CA VAL A 438 -3.09 11.20 0.46
C VAL A 438 -3.71 12.21 -0.50
N GLU A 439 -2.90 13.01 -1.21
CA GLU A 439 -3.37 13.94 -2.24
C GLU A 439 -4.05 13.19 -3.40
N VAL A 440 -3.44 12.11 -3.87
CA VAL A 440 -3.96 11.27 -4.96
C VAL A 440 -5.27 10.57 -4.56
N LEU A 441 -5.39 10.10 -3.31
CA LEU A 441 -6.64 9.54 -2.78
C LEU A 441 -7.74 10.61 -2.71
N HIS A 442 -7.40 11.83 -2.25
CA HIS A 442 -8.33 12.97 -2.23
C HIS A 442 -8.82 13.32 -3.64
N ASP A 443 -7.95 13.27 -4.65
CA ASP A 443 -8.29 13.48 -6.06
C ASP A 443 -9.12 12.33 -6.67
N GLY A 444 -9.48 11.33 -5.86
CA GLY A 444 -10.38 10.25 -6.24
C GLY A 444 -9.73 9.04 -6.90
N VAL A 445 -8.40 8.95 -6.91
CA VAL A 445 -7.69 7.74 -7.38
C VAL A 445 -7.63 6.71 -6.26
N LEU A 446 -8.05 5.47 -6.53
CA LEU A 446 -7.94 4.38 -5.57
C LEU A 446 -6.51 3.83 -5.57
N LEU A 447 -5.87 3.82 -4.41
CA LEU A 447 -4.59 3.16 -4.17
C LEU A 447 -4.84 1.79 -3.52
N GLN A 448 -4.40 0.72 -4.18
CA GLN A 448 -4.72 -0.65 -3.76
C GLN A 448 -3.59 -1.35 -2.99
N ALA A 449 -2.38 -0.76 -2.97
CA ALA A 449 -1.23 -1.40 -2.32
C ALA A 449 -1.44 -1.55 -0.82
N SER A 450 -1.31 -2.77 -0.31
CA SER A 450 -1.53 -3.11 1.11
C SER A 450 -2.94 -2.77 1.62
N LEU A 451 -3.94 -2.78 0.77
CA LEU A 451 -5.32 -2.41 1.09
C LEU A 451 -6.02 -3.58 1.81
N GLU A 452 -6.23 -3.44 3.11
CA GLU A 452 -6.94 -4.42 3.95
C GLU A 452 -8.46 -4.30 3.78
N LEU A 453 -8.94 -3.07 3.66
CA LEU A 453 -10.36 -2.75 3.52
C LEU A 453 -10.55 -1.68 2.47
N TYR A 454 -11.51 -1.91 1.58
CA TYR A 454 -12.17 -0.88 0.81
C TYR A 454 -13.68 -1.15 0.75
N ALA A 455 -14.45 -0.27 1.36
CA ALA A 455 -15.90 -0.26 1.28
C ALA A 455 -16.35 1.06 0.63
N PRO A 456 -16.88 1.03 -0.60
CA PRO A 456 -17.42 2.22 -1.26
C PRO A 456 -18.56 2.87 -0.48
N LEU A 457 -19.32 2.06 0.31
CA LEU A 457 -20.49 2.46 1.10
C LEU A 457 -21.62 3.04 0.24
N GLU A 458 -21.77 2.55 -0.97
CA GLU A 458 -22.78 2.94 -1.94
C GLU A 458 -23.64 1.73 -2.32
N ASN A 459 -24.82 1.97 -2.94
CA ASN A 459 -25.67 0.91 -3.47
C ASN A 459 -26.08 -0.17 -2.47
N GLU A 460 -26.33 0.21 -1.20
CA GLU A 460 -26.72 -0.70 -0.12
C GLU A 460 -25.69 -1.80 0.20
N SER A 461 -24.43 -1.62 -0.23
CA SER A 461 -23.37 -2.57 0.03
C SER A 461 -22.37 -2.03 1.07
N PHE A 462 -22.14 -2.84 2.10
CA PHE A 462 -21.08 -2.63 3.08
C PHE A 462 -19.95 -3.65 2.92
N GLU A 463 -19.84 -4.27 1.75
CA GLU A 463 -18.85 -5.29 1.49
C GLU A 463 -17.44 -4.70 1.36
N ASN A 464 -16.47 -5.43 1.91
CA ASN A 464 -15.07 -5.19 1.64
C ASN A 464 -14.73 -5.64 0.21
N THR A 465 -14.41 -4.72 -0.68
CA THR A 465 -14.02 -5.02 -2.06
C THR A 465 -12.51 -5.13 -2.27
N ALA A 466 -11.67 -4.81 -1.25
CA ALA A 466 -10.23 -5.02 -1.29
C ALA A 466 -9.88 -6.50 -1.44
N GLN A 467 -8.71 -6.82 -1.97
CA GLN A 467 -8.19 -8.19 -2.03
C GLN A 467 -7.73 -8.68 -0.64
N SER A 468 -8.70 -8.79 0.24
CA SER A 468 -8.61 -9.23 1.63
C SER A 468 -9.86 -10.05 1.96
N LEU A 469 -9.80 -10.93 2.96
CA LEU A 469 -10.95 -11.66 3.48
C LEU A 469 -11.52 -11.01 4.76
N SER A 470 -11.04 -9.85 5.14
CA SER A 470 -11.55 -9.08 6.28
C SER A 470 -12.99 -8.65 6.04
N VAL A 471 -13.80 -8.71 7.09
CA VAL A 471 -15.24 -8.45 7.08
C VAL A 471 -15.56 -7.20 7.90
N ILE A 472 -16.57 -6.46 7.48
CA ILE A 472 -17.14 -5.33 8.24
C ILE A 472 -18.35 -5.84 9.02
N ASP A 473 -18.33 -5.64 10.31
CA ASP A 473 -19.53 -5.77 11.15
C ASP A 473 -20.32 -4.46 11.06
N VAL A 474 -21.58 -4.56 10.64
CA VAL A 474 -22.47 -3.40 10.46
C VAL A 474 -23.62 -3.49 11.43
N SER A 475 -23.86 -2.43 12.21
CA SER A 475 -25.03 -2.37 13.10
C SER A 475 -26.31 -2.23 12.30
N GLN A 476 -27.45 -2.62 12.91
CA GLN A 476 -28.78 -2.52 12.27
C GLN A 476 -29.28 -1.08 12.09
N GLU A 477 -28.58 -0.10 12.67
CA GLU A 477 -28.96 1.32 12.67
C GLU A 477 -28.32 2.08 11.50
N VAL A 478 -27.38 1.46 10.76
CA VAL A 478 -26.79 2.06 9.56
C VAL A 478 -27.75 1.95 8.38
N VAL A 479 -28.04 3.06 7.75
CA VAL A 479 -28.97 3.13 6.61
C VAL A 479 -28.22 3.59 5.36
N ASN A 480 -28.44 2.91 4.24
CA ASN A 480 -28.03 3.40 2.93
C ASN A 480 -28.98 4.49 2.45
N ALA A 481 -28.42 5.54 1.87
CA ALA A 481 -29.14 6.69 1.32
C ALA A 481 -28.54 7.14 -0.01
N THR A 482 -29.31 7.89 -0.76
CA THR A 482 -28.86 8.57 -1.99
C THR A 482 -29.15 10.05 -1.85
N ASP A 483 -28.34 10.89 -2.48
CA ASP A 483 -28.74 12.30 -2.67
C ASP A 483 -29.96 12.35 -3.62
N GLU A 484 -31.08 12.93 -3.18
CA GLU A 484 -32.28 13.16 -4.00
C GLU A 484 -32.07 14.31 -4.98
#